data_dbf44f9900e205ff192908a0a0982e51
#
_entry.id   dbf44f9900e205ff192908a0a0982e51
#
_cell.length_a   1.000
_cell.length_b   1.000
_cell.length_c   1.000
_cell.angle_alpha   90.00
_cell.angle_beta   90.00
_cell.angle_gamma   90.00
#
_symmetry.space_group_name_H-M   'P 1'
#
loop_
_entity.id
_entity.type
_entity.pdbx_description
1 polymer ?
#
loop_
_entity_poly.entity_id
_entity_poly.type
_entity_poly.pdbx_seq_one_letter_code
_entity_poly.pdbx_strand_id
1 'polypeptide(L)'
;DRRQRQMCIRDSDMTLDALCCVLLISVGQALMFNANASSGGLDIIGKVINKYTHIELGQSIAVVGALTVASSILVYDTKTLVIGFLGTYFNGIVIDSFISGFSRRKRVCILSQHHEQLADYIMHDLHRGVTLYEAKGGYDNSEKLEIVTILAKNEYAQLMEYIRNNDPKAFVTVSTVSEVVGYWNSNKKR
;
A
#
# COMPACT_ATOMS: atom_id res chain seq x y z
N ASP A 1 27.64 10.54 41.00
CA ASP A 1 27.63 11.23 39.69
C ASP A 1 27.31 10.32 38.47
N ARG A 2 27.72 9.07 38.47
CA ARG A 2 27.33 8.11 37.42
C ARG A 2 25.87 7.62 37.52
N ARG A 3 25.32 7.56 38.74
CA ARG A 3 23.91 7.14 38.93
C ARG A 3 22.91 8.20 38.47
N GLN A 4 23.24 9.47 38.56
CA GLN A 4 22.38 10.56 38.05
C GLN A 4 22.35 10.60 36.52
N ARG A 5 23.47 10.32 35.83
CA ARG A 5 23.49 10.26 34.36
C ARG A 5 22.69 9.09 33.78
N GLN A 6 22.60 7.98 34.48
CA GLN A 6 21.74 6.88 34.08
C GLN A 6 20.25 7.17 34.33
N MET A 7 19.92 8.04 35.31
CA MET A 7 18.56 8.45 35.59
C MET A 7 17.99 9.40 34.54
N CYS A 8 18.81 10.30 33.97
CA CYS A 8 18.39 11.20 32.89
C CYS A 8 18.14 10.52 31.54
N ILE A 9 18.72 9.34 31.29
CA ILE A 9 18.46 8.54 30.07
C ILE A 9 17.20 7.68 30.24
N ARG A 10 16.68 7.55 31.46
CA ARG A 10 15.56 6.67 31.81
C ARG A 10 14.22 7.41 31.99
N ASP A 11 14.21 8.72 31.80
CA ASP A 11 12.99 9.54 31.77
C ASP A 11 12.37 9.66 30.36
N SER A 12 12.74 8.76 29.43
CA SER A 12 11.92 8.50 28.24
C SER A 12 10.58 7.98 28.72
N ASP A 13 9.51 8.67 28.39
CA ASP A 13 8.16 8.20 28.69
C ASP A 13 8.01 6.78 28.15
N MET A 14 7.83 5.80 29.03
CA MET A 14 7.70 4.38 28.69
C MET A 14 6.69 4.14 27.57
N THR A 15 5.70 5.03 27.47
CA THR A 15 4.68 5.05 26.44
C THR A 15 5.25 5.44 25.07
N LEU A 16 6.16 6.41 25.05
CA LEU A 16 6.79 6.90 23.82
C LEU A 16 7.79 5.87 23.27
N ASP A 17 8.55 5.23 24.16
CA ASP A 17 9.48 4.15 23.79
C ASP A 17 8.71 2.94 23.21
N ALA A 18 7.59 2.56 23.85
CA ALA A 18 6.72 1.49 23.36
C ALA A 18 6.14 1.84 21.97
N LEU A 19 5.70 3.07 21.76
CA LEU A 19 5.18 3.53 20.47
C LEU A 19 6.25 3.46 19.37
N CYS A 20 7.45 3.96 19.65
CA CYS A 20 8.58 3.89 18.72
C CYS A 20 8.95 2.45 18.38
N CYS A 21 9.01 1.56 19.37
CA CYS A 21 9.27 0.14 19.16
C CYS A 21 8.20 -0.51 18.26
N VAL A 22 6.92 -0.27 18.53
CA VAL A 22 5.82 -0.80 17.72
C VAL A 22 5.94 -0.32 16.27
N LEU A 23 6.19 0.97 16.03
CA LEU A 23 6.35 1.51 14.68
C LEU A 23 7.51 0.86 13.93
N LEU A 24 8.68 0.74 14.56
CA LEU A 24 9.86 0.14 13.90
C LEU A 24 9.64 -1.34 13.58
N ILE A 25 9.05 -2.10 14.52
CA ILE A 25 8.73 -3.52 14.32
C ILE A 25 7.70 -3.67 13.20
N SER A 26 6.64 -2.85 13.18
CA SER A 26 5.58 -2.90 12.17
C SER A 26 6.11 -2.65 10.77
N VAL A 27 6.98 -1.64 10.60
CA VAL A 27 7.62 -1.35 9.31
C VAL A 27 8.50 -2.52 8.87
N GLY A 28 9.31 -3.08 9.78
CA GLY A 28 10.14 -4.24 9.50
C GLY A 28 9.32 -5.45 9.05
N GLN A 29 8.23 -5.77 9.75
CA GLN A 29 7.31 -6.84 9.39
C GLN A 29 6.65 -6.59 8.03
N ALA A 30 6.18 -5.37 7.76
CA ALA A 30 5.56 -5.01 6.48
C ALA A 30 6.52 -5.20 5.29
N LEU A 31 7.80 -4.84 5.46
CA LEU A 31 8.84 -5.07 4.45
C LEU A 31 9.07 -6.56 4.21
N MET A 32 9.13 -7.36 5.27
CA MET A 32 9.29 -8.81 5.17
C MET A 32 8.11 -9.45 4.44
N PHE A 33 6.88 -9.07 4.76
CA PHE A 33 5.68 -9.58 4.09
C PHE A 33 5.62 -9.17 2.62
N ASN A 34 6.03 -7.95 2.28
CA ASN A 34 6.12 -7.52 0.89
C ASN A 34 7.15 -8.33 0.09
N ALA A 35 8.21 -8.80 0.74
CA ALA A 35 9.19 -9.72 0.16
C ALA A 35 8.76 -11.20 0.20
N ASN A 36 7.51 -11.50 0.58
CA ASN A 36 6.98 -12.86 0.81
C ASN A 36 7.76 -13.66 1.87
N ALA A 37 8.46 -12.98 2.77
CA ALA A 37 9.13 -13.57 3.92
C ALA A 37 8.24 -13.52 5.18
N SER A 38 8.64 -14.19 6.25
CA SER A 38 7.99 -14.18 7.56
C SER A 38 9.05 -14.30 8.65
N SER A 39 8.82 -13.67 9.81
CA SER A 39 9.72 -13.76 10.97
C SER A 39 9.71 -15.13 11.66
N GLY A 40 8.74 -16.00 11.34
CA GLY A 40 8.63 -17.35 11.89
C GLY A 40 7.83 -17.47 13.20
N GLY A 41 7.25 -16.37 13.70
CA GLY A 41 6.47 -16.35 14.93
C GLY A 41 4.96 -16.40 14.69
N LEU A 42 4.21 -15.61 15.46
CA LEU A 42 2.74 -15.45 15.37
C LEU A 42 2.29 -14.96 13.98
N ASP A 43 3.18 -14.39 13.21
CA ASP A 43 3.00 -13.94 11.84
C ASP A 43 2.52 -15.06 10.92
N ILE A 44 3.01 -16.30 11.14
CA ILE A 44 2.58 -17.47 10.34
C ILE A 44 1.10 -17.74 10.59
N ILE A 45 0.65 -17.67 11.84
CA ILE A 45 -0.76 -17.87 12.20
C ILE A 45 -1.61 -16.77 11.58
N GLY A 46 -1.17 -15.51 11.64
CA GLY A 46 -1.83 -14.39 11.00
C GLY A 46 -1.96 -14.60 9.47
N LYS A 47 -0.90 -15.08 8.81
CA LYS A 47 -0.91 -15.38 7.37
C LYS A 47 -1.83 -16.54 7.00
N VAL A 48 -1.94 -17.54 7.87
CA VAL A 48 -2.89 -18.66 7.71
C VAL A 48 -4.33 -18.14 7.83
N ILE A 49 -4.62 -17.33 8.85
CA ILE A 49 -5.94 -16.73 9.03
C ILE A 49 -6.30 -15.88 7.80
N ASN A 50 -5.43 -14.98 7.36
CA ASN A 50 -5.62 -14.18 6.16
C ASN A 50 -5.98 -15.05 4.94
N LYS A 51 -5.28 -16.17 4.73
CA LYS A 51 -5.52 -17.09 3.60
C LYS A 51 -6.92 -17.71 3.61
N TYR A 52 -7.43 -18.06 4.80
CA TYR A 52 -8.74 -18.73 4.91
C TYR A 52 -9.92 -17.77 5.07
N THR A 53 -9.71 -16.62 5.74
CA THR A 53 -10.77 -15.65 6.03
C THR A 53 -10.85 -14.50 5.03
N HIS A 54 -9.83 -14.31 4.17
CA HIS A 54 -9.70 -13.20 3.22
C HIS A 54 -9.72 -11.81 3.90
N ILE A 55 -9.43 -11.75 5.21
CA ILE A 55 -9.25 -10.50 5.95
C ILE A 55 -7.84 -9.97 5.64
N GLU A 56 -7.63 -8.65 5.72
CA GLU A 56 -6.31 -8.05 5.51
C GLU A 56 -5.24 -8.64 6.44
N LEU A 57 -4.00 -8.70 5.97
CA LEU A 57 -2.93 -9.41 6.69
C LEU A 57 -2.63 -8.78 8.05
N GLY A 58 -2.58 -7.45 8.13
CA GLY A 58 -2.34 -6.75 9.39
C GLY A 58 -3.49 -6.92 10.38
N GLN A 59 -4.73 -6.93 9.90
CA GLN A 59 -5.89 -7.24 10.74
C GLN A 59 -5.81 -8.68 11.30
N SER A 60 -5.42 -9.64 10.48
CA SER A 60 -5.22 -11.03 10.91
C SER A 60 -4.15 -11.15 12.00
N ILE A 61 -3.04 -10.43 11.84
CA ILE A 61 -1.96 -10.37 12.83
C ILE A 61 -2.42 -9.69 14.11
N ALA A 62 -3.20 -8.60 14.00
CA ALA A 62 -3.75 -7.89 15.15
C ALA A 62 -4.69 -8.80 15.97
N VAL A 63 -5.51 -9.62 15.31
CA VAL A 63 -6.38 -10.59 16.00
C VAL A 63 -5.56 -11.63 16.78
N VAL A 64 -4.53 -12.21 16.16
CA VAL A 64 -3.63 -13.18 16.83
C VAL A 64 -2.90 -12.52 18.00
N GLY A 65 -2.40 -11.30 17.81
CA GLY A 65 -1.76 -10.52 18.85
C GLY A 65 -2.70 -10.19 20.01
N ALA A 66 -3.94 -9.80 19.70
CA ALA A 66 -4.97 -9.55 20.73
C ALA A 66 -5.30 -10.80 21.56
N LEU A 67 -5.39 -11.96 20.92
CA LEU A 67 -5.58 -13.24 21.62
C LEU A 67 -4.38 -13.56 22.54
N THR A 68 -3.17 -13.28 22.09
CA THR A 68 -1.95 -13.45 22.90
C THR A 68 -1.95 -12.50 24.09
N VAL A 69 -2.30 -11.24 23.91
CA VAL A 69 -2.42 -10.27 25.01
C VAL A 69 -3.54 -10.68 25.97
N ALA A 70 -4.67 -11.16 25.48
CA ALA A 70 -5.76 -11.66 26.32
C ALA A 70 -5.33 -12.86 27.17
N SER A 71 -4.50 -13.76 26.66
CA SER A 71 -3.97 -14.89 27.45
C SER A 71 -3.06 -14.44 28.59
N SER A 72 -2.48 -13.27 28.48
CA SER A 72 -1.56 -12.69 29.48
C SER A 72 -2.27 -11.99 30.64
N ILE A 73 -3.61 -11.94 30.64
CA ILE A 73 -4.42 -11.23 31.66
C ILE A 73 -4.20 -11.74 33.08
N LEU A 74 -3.79 -13.02 33.23
CA LEU A 74 -3.52 -13.65 34.50
C LEU A 74 -2.17 -13.28 35.11
N VAL A 75 -1.28 -12.66 34.32
CA VAL A 75 0.13 -12.45 34.72
C VAL A 75 0.49 -10.97 34.78
N TYR A 76 -0.13 -10.14 33.95
CA TYR A 76 0.26 -8.73 33.80
C TYR A 76 -0.80 -7.76 34.33
N ASP A 77 -0.33 -6.57 34.74
CA ASP A 77 -1.17 -5.48 35.19
C ASP A 77 -2.07 -4.94 34.06
N THR A 78 -3.24 -4.42 34.43
CA THR A 78 -4.22 -3.82 33.51
C THR A 78 -3.62 -2.76 32.59
N LYS A 79 -2.69 -1.93 33.07
CA LYS A 79 -2.00 -0.92 32.26
C LYS A 79 -1.21 -1.55 31.13
N THR A 80 -0.46 -2.60 31.40
CA THR A 80 0.35 -3.34 30.42
C THR A 80 -0.54 -4.00 29.37
N LEU A 81 -1.68 -4.56 29.79
CA LEU A 81 -2.65 -5.17 28.88
C LEU A 81 -3.24 -4.15 27.90
N VAL A 82 -3.66 -2.98 28.41
CA VAL A 82 -4.22 -1.91 27.56
C VAL A 82 -3.18 -1.44 26.53
N ILE A 83 -1.94 -1.21 26.95
CA ILE A 83 -0.85 -0.83 26.04
C ILE A 83 -0.58 -1.94 25.03
N GLY A 84 -0.61 -3.19 25.43
CA GLY A 84 -0.45 -4.35 24.56
C GLY A 84 -1.54 -4.44 23.48
N PHE A 85 -2.81 -4.26 23.85
CA PHE A 85 -3.93 -4.23 22.90
C PHE A 85 -3.80 -3.07 21.90
N LEU A 86 -3.51 -1.88 22.41
CA LEU A 86 -3.28 -0.72 21.55
C LEU A 86 -2.09 -0.95 20.61
N GLY A 87 -0.99 -1.50 21.12
CA GLY A 87 0.19 -1.81 20.33
C GLY A 87 -0.07 -2.82 19.22
N THR A 88 -0.79 -3.90 19.48
CA THR A 88 -1.16 -4.90 18.46
C THR A 88 -2.10 -4.34 17.42
N TYR A 89 -3.05 -3.50 17.82
CA TYR A 89 -3.97 -2.81 16.90
C TYR A 89 -3.23 -1.85 15.97
N PHE A 90 -2.35 -1.00 16.54
CA PHE A 90 -1.52 -0.09 15.74
C PHE A 90 -0.56 -0.85 14.81
N ASN A 91 0.05 -1.94 15.28
CA ASN A 91 0.89 -2.79 14.45
C ASN A 91 0.14 -3.27 13.20
N GLY A 92 -1.09 -3.77 13.36
CA GLY A 92 -1.93 -4.21 12.24
C GLY A 92 -2.20 -3.08 11.23
N ILE A 93 -2.61 -1.89 11.69
CA ILE A 93 -2.88 -0.73 10.83
C ILE A 93 -1.63 -0.32 10.03
N VAL A 94 -0.47 -0.27 10.69
CA VAL A 94 0.78 0.12 10.05
C VAL A 94 1.16 -0.91 8.98
N ILE A 95 1.08 -2.21 9.28
CA ILE A 95 1.37 -3.27 8.31
C ILE A 95 0.48 -3.15 7.08
N ASP A 96 -0.85 -3.04 7.24
CA ASP A 96 -1.79 -2.95 6.12
C ASP A 96 -1.57 -1.67 5.31
N SER A 97 -1.30 -0.55 5.96
CA SER A 97 -1.00 0.72 5.30
C SER A 97 0.26 0.65 4.44
N PHE A 98 1.30 -0.01 4.93
CA PHE A 98 2.54 -0.19 4.18
C PHE A 98 2.37 -1.16 3.01
N ILE A 99 1.77 -2.32 3.24
CA ILE A 99 1.52 -3.32 2.19
C ILE A 99 0.67 -2.71 1.07
N SER A 100 -0.43 -2.05 1.43
CA SER A 100 -1.28 -1.35 0.48
C SER A 100 -0.52 -0.26 -0.28
N GLY A 101 0.37 0.46 0.40
CA GLY A 101 1.21 1.51 -0.20
C GLY A 101 2.12 0.99 -1.31
N PHE A 102 2.70 -0.20 -1.16
CA PHE A 102 3.56 -0.82 -2.16
C PHE A 102 2.78 -1.39 -3.35
N SER A 103 1.56 -1.86 -3.14
CA SER A 103 0.75 -2.52 -4.17
C SER A 103 -0.11 -1.57 -4.99
N ARG A 104 -0.21 -0.30 -4.61
CA ARG A 104 -1.08 0.68 -5.30
C ARG A 104 -0.69 0.88 -6.75
N ARG A 105 -1.69 0.76 -7.64
CA ARG A 105 -1.59 1.07 -9.06
C ARG A 105 -2.39 2.32 -9.38
N LYS A 106 -2.08 2.96 -10.50
CA LYS A 106 -2.81 4.12 -11.00
C LYS A 106 -3.60 3.72 -12.23
N ARG A 107 -4.92 3.83 -12.16
CA ARG A 107 -5.78 3.81 -13.34
C ARG A 107 -5.81 5.23 -13.88
N VAL A 108 -5.38 5.39 -15.10
CA VAL A 108 -5.30 6.68 -15.79
C VAL A 108 -6.28 6.64 -16.94
N CYS A 109 -7.18 7.62 -16.98
CA CYS A 109 -8.12 7.83 -18.08
C CYS A 109 -7.74 9.14 -18.77
N ILE A 110 -7.53 9.10 -20.06
CA ILE A 110 -7.02 10.23 -20.85
C ILE A 110 -8.00 10.52 -21.99
N LEU A 111 -8.46 11.74 -22.05
CA LEU A 111 -9.20 12.28 -23.19
C LEU A 111 -8.28 13.26 -23.95
N SER A 112 -7.89 12.89 -25.16
CA SER A 112 -6.96 13.66 -25.99
C SER A 112 -7.35 13.59 -27.45
N GLN A 113 -7.02 14.63 -28.21
CA GLN A 113 -7.13 14.62 -29.67
C GLN A 113 -6.00 13.80 -30.32
N HIS A 114 -4.86 13.63 -29.60
CA HIS A 114 -3.70 12.86 -30.03
C HIS A 114 -3.69 11.45 -29.44
N HIS A 115 -4.88 10.83 -29.36
CA HIS A 115 -5.07 9.53 -28.70
C HIS A 115 -4.20 8.40 -29.31
N GLU A 116 -3.97 8.41 -30.63
CA GLU A 116 -3.14 7.40 -31.29
C GLU A 116 -1.68 7.44 -30.81
N GLN A 117 -1.08 8.63 -30.76
CA GLN A 117 0.31 8.81 -30.32
C GLN A 117 0.48 8.46 -28.84
N LEU A 118 -0.50 8.81 -28.00
CA LEU A 118 -0.50 8.47 -26.59
C LEU A 118 -0.66 6.96 -26.36
N ALA A 119 -1.55 6.32 -27.13
CA ALA A 119 -1.73 4.88 -27.06
C ALA A 119 -0.47 4.14 -27.51
N ASP A 120 0.18 4.61 -28.56
CA ASP A 120 1.44 4.05 -29.08
C ASP A 120 2.55 4.14 -28.04
N TYR A 121 2.75 5.31 -27.43
CA TYR A 121 3.71 5.52 -26.35
C TYR A 121 3.45 4.57 -25.16
N ILE A 122 2.19 4.42 -24.74
CA ILE A 122 1.84 3.54 -23.61
C ILE A 122 2.13 2.07 -23.96
N MET A 123 1.86 1.65 -25.19
CA MET A 123 2.05 0.26 -25.60
C MET A 123 3.51 -0.09 -25.87
N HIS A 124 4.25 0.80 -26.53
CA HIS A 124 5.62 0.49 -27.01
C HIS A 124 6.71 0.93 -26.03
N ASP A 125 6.57 2.12 -25.43
CA ASP A 125 7.58 2.62 -24.49
C ASP A 125 7.35 2.14 -23.05
N LEU A 126 6.10 2.25 -22.58
CA LEU A 126 5.76 1.80 -21.21
C LEU A 126 5.43 0.30 -21.15
N HIS A 127 5.25 -0.37 -22.28
CA HIS A 127 4.87 -1.78 -22.40
C HIS A 127 3.63 -2.13 -21.56
N ARG A 128 2.60 -1.29 -21.66
CA ARG A 128 1.33 -1.46 -20.93
C ARG A 128 0.14 -1.57 -21.87
N GLY A 129 -0.85 -2.34 -21.41
CA GLY A 129 -2.11 -2.48 -22.10
C GLY A 129 -2.90 -1.16 -22.11
N VAL A 130 -3.55 -0.88 -23.21
CA VAL A 130 -4.44 0.24 -23.41
C VAL A 130 -5.82 -0.29 -23.74
N THR A 131 -6.85 0.29 -23.15
CA THR A 131 -8.25 0.07 -23.52
C THR A 131 -8.82 1.39 -24.02
N LEU A 132 -9.42 1.37 -25.20
CA LEU A 132 -10.07 2.54 -25.79
C LEU A 132 -11.57 2.41 -25.56
N TYR A 133 -12.16 3.48 -25.04
CA TYR A 133 -13.60 3.62 -24.90
C TYR A 133 -14.11 4.76 -25.79
N GLU A 134 -15.19 4.50 -26.50
CA GLU A 134 -15.93 5.56 -27.19
C GLU A 134 -16.71 6.37 -26.16
N ALA A 135 -16.42 7.66 -26.09
CA ALA A 135 -17.05 8.61 -25.20
C ALA A 135 -17.72 9.72 -26.01
N LYS A 136 -18.85 10.20 -25.52
CA LYS A 136 -19.58 11.31 -26.16
C LYS A 136 -19.55 12.53 -25.27
N GLY A 137 -19.12 13.66 -25.83
CA GLY A 137 -19.12 14.94 -25.13
C GLY A 137 -20.53 15.39 -24.76
N GLY A 138 -20.75 15.71 -23.47
CA GLY A 138 -22.07 16.10 -22.97
C GLY A 138 -22.55 17.47 -23.45
N TYR A 139 -21.63 18.39 -23.82
CA TYR A 139 -21.97 19.72 -24.28
C TYR A 139 -22.11 19.80 -25.82
N ASP A 140 -21.20 19.19 -26.54
CA ASP A 140 -21.02 19.33 -27.97
C ASP A 140 -21.44 18.09 -28.75
N ASN A 141 -21.84 17.04 -28.08
CA ASN A 141 -22.13 15.73 -28.65
C ASN A 141 -20.99 15.17 -29.52
N SER A 142 -19.77 15.70 -29.38
CA SER A 142 -18.60 15.21 -30.10
C SER A 142 -18.23 13.79 -29.68
N GLU A 143 -17.87 12.96 -30.64
CA GLU A 143 -17.31 11.66 -30.41
C GLU A 143 -15.84 11.81 -29.99
N LYS A 144 -15.46 11.17 -28.89
CA LYS A 144 -14.12 11.21 -28.31
C LYS A 144 -13.70 9.78 -27.96
N LEU A 145 -12.40 9.52 -28.01
CA LEU A 145 -11.83 8.27 -27.52
C LEU A 145 -11.16 8.50 -26.16
N GLU A 146 -11.60 7.76 -25.17
CA GLU A 146 -10.98 7.74 -23.85
C GLU A 146 -9.98 6.57 -23.78
N ILE A 147 -8.74 6.90 -23.48
CA ILE A 147 -7.67 5.93 -23.25
C ILE A 147 -7.70 5.57 -21.77
N VAL A 148 -7.83 4.28 -21.46
CA VAL A 148 -7.75 3.78 -20.09
C VAL A 148 -6.58 2.81 -19.97
N THR A 149 -5.70 3.09 -19.03
CA THR A 149 -4.54 2.23 -18.73
C THR A 149 -4.30 2.13 -17.23
N ILE A 150 -3.63 1.06 -16.82
CA ILE A 150 -3.23 0.84 -15.41
C ILE A 150 -1.71 0.83 -15.36
N LEU A 151 -1.16 1.69 -14.51
CA LEU A 151 0.28 1.96 -14.44
C LEU A 151 0.82 1.78 -13.03
N ALA A 152 2.09 1.42 -12.93
CA ALA A 152 2.86 1.57 -11.70
C ALA A 152 3.18 3.06 -11.44
N LYS A 153 3.52 3.41 -10.21
CA LYS A 153 3.80 4.79 -9.82
C LYS A 153 4.90 5.46 -10.68
N ASN A 154 5.94 4.72 -11.03
CA ASN A 154 7.05 5.23 -11.84
C ASN A 154 6.64 5.46 -13.29
N GLU A 155 5.86 4.53 -13.87
CA GLU A 155 5.34 4.62 -15.24
C GLU A 155 4.33 5.75 -15.38
N TYR A 156 3.52 5.97 -14.34
CA TYR A 156 2.61 7.11 -14.27
C TYR A 156 3.37 8.45 -14.33
N ALA A 157 4.50 8.56 -13.61
CA ALA A 157 5.30 9.78 -13.66
C ALA A 157 5.85 10.05 -15.06
N GLN A 158 6.34 9.01 -15.75
CA GLN A 158 6.83 9.09 -17.13
C GLN A 158 5.71 9.49 -18.11
N LEU A 159 4.53 8.86 -17.99
CA LEU A 159 3.38 9.22 -18.81
C LEU A 159 2.94 10.67 -18.62
N MET A 160 2.90 11.14 -17.38
CA MET A 160 2.52 12.53 -17.09
C MET A 160 3.53 13.55 -17.64
N GLU A 161 4.80 13.20 -17.62
CA GLU A 161 5.85 14.03 -18.27
C GLU A 161 5.68 14.06 -19.77
N TYR A 162 5.43 12.91 -20.40
CA TYR A 162 5.18 12.82 -21.84
C TYR A 162 3.94 13.62 -22.25
N ILE A 163 2.82 13.50 -21.55
CA ILE A 163 1.59 14.24 -21.81
C ILE A 163 1.84 15.75 -21.70
N ARG A 164 2.54 16.17 -20.65
CA ARG A 164 2.82 17.60 -20.42
C ARG A 164 3.64 18.22 -21.54
N ASN A 165 4.54 17.44 -22.14
CA ASN A 165 5.41 17.92 -23.22
C ASN A 165 4.76 17.86 -24.60
N ASN A 166 3.90 16.87 -24.87
CA ASN A 166 3.35 16.62 -26.20
C ASN A 166 1.88 17.04 -26.36
N ASP A 167 1.08 16.95 -25.29
CA ASP A 167 -0.33 17.35 -25.31
C ASP A 167 -0.78 17.98 -23.99
N PRO A 168 -0.40 19.24 -23.74
CA PRO A 168 -0.74 19.94 -22.50
C PRO A 168 -2.25 20.21 -22.33
N LYS A 169 -3.06 19.99 -23.38
CA LYS A 169 -4.52 20.16 -23.35
C LYS A 169 -5.28 18.85 -23.06
N ALA A 170 -4.58 17.74 -22.97
CA ALA A 170 -5.19 16.46 -22.63
C ALA A 170 -5.86 16.52 -21.25
N PHE A 171 -7.09 16.02 -21.19
CA PHE A 171 -7.79 15.88 -19.91
C PHE A 171 -7.47 14.51 -19.30
N VAL A 172 -6.85 14.52 -18.13
CA VAL A 172 -6.39 13.31 -17.46
C VAL A 172 -7.05 13.16 -16.11
N THR A 173 -7.74 12.04 -15.90
CA THR A 173 -8.24 11.65 -14.59
C THR A 173 -7.47 10.45 -14.05
N VAL A 174 -7.15 10.47 -12.75
CA VAL A 174 -6.33 9.44 -12.11
C VAL A 174 -7.05 8.92 -10.88
N SER A 175 -7.25 7.62 -10.85
CA SER A 175 -7.74 6.92 -9.67
C SER A 175 -6.71 5.91 -9.16
N THR A 176 -6.75 5.65 -7.86
CA THR A 176 -5.88 4.63 -7.25
C THR A 176 -6.62 3.32 -7.22
N VAL A 177 -5.97 2.27 -7.72
CA VAL A 177 -6.49 0.90 -7.72
C VAL A 177 -5.73 0.10 -6.68
N SER A 178 -6.44 -0.51 -5.76
CA SER A 178 -5.85 -1.29 -4.66
C SER A 178 -5.36 -2.65 -5.14
N GLU A 179 -6.10 -3.27 -6.07
CA GLU A 179 -5.80 -4.60 -6.56
C GLU A 179 -6.07 -4.72 -8.07
N VAL A 180 -5.20 -5.45 -8.75
CA VAL A 180 -5.36 -5.79 -10.18
C VAL A 180 -5.13 -7.28 -10.32
N VAL A 181 -6.17 -8.00 -10.74
CA VAL A 181 -6.13 -9.45 -10.97
C VAL A 181 -6.11 -9.73 -12.47
N GLY A 182 -5.23 -10.60 -12.92
CA GLY A 182 -5.12 -11.00 -14.32
C GLY A 182 -3.75 -10.71 -14.96
N TYR A 183 -3.68 -10.86 -16.28
CA TYR A 183 -2.45 -10.64 -17.06
C TYR A 183 -2.23 -9.13 -17.26
N TRP A 184 -1.67 -8.49 -16.26
CA TRP A 184 -1.39 -7.05 -16.29
C TRP A 184 -0.02 -6.73 -16.91
N ASN A 185 0.89 -7.69 -16.94
CA ASN A 185 2.28 -7.47 -17.33
C ASN A 185 2.62 -8.29 -18.58
N SER A 186 2.42 -7.73 -19.76
CA SER A 186 2.57 -8.46 -21.01
C SER A 186 4.03 -8.72 -21.42
N ASN A 187 5.06 -8.12 -20.87
CA ASN A 187 6.45 -8.41 -21.26
C ASN A 187 7.51 -7.94 -20.26
N LYS A 188 7.56 -8.49 -19.05
CA LYS A 188 8.85 -8.58 -18.39
C LYS A 188 9.54 -9.84 -18.92
N LYS A 189 10.39 -9.71 -19.93
CA LYS A 189 11.35 -10.76 -20.28
C LYS A 189 12.06 -11.17 -18.98
N ARG A 190 11.98 -12.45 -18.66
CA ARG A 190 12.78 -13.12 -17.64
C ARG A 190 14.25 -12.91 -17.89
#